data_b1bb061c2d0bcd73e65d7ed1d6362ee3
#
_entry.id   b1bb061c2d0bcd73e65d7ed1d6362ee3
#
_cell.length_a   1.000
_cell.length_b   1.000
_cell.length_c   1.000
_cell.angle_alpha   90.00
_cell.angle_beta   90.00
_cell.angle_gamma   90.00
#
_symmetry.space_group_name_H-M   'P 1'
#
loop_
_entity.id
_entity.type
_entity.pdbx_description
1 polymer ?
#
loop_
_entity_poly.entity_id
_entity_poly.type
_entity_poly.pdbx_seq_one_letter_code
_entity_poly.pdbx_strand_id
1 'polypeptide(L)'
;MSSLAWAALSWQSSGQPPSDAPSAARAVHKYALANCEIEIGPPSEVGRAQGHFWFSTLHRVEGQDILCEVVLADDKAQGQWPAALHLSRDGGATWKPLAQIECYGPISMPLEARNLLIMPYETWPVSEQDKRNARADGTEVALDENGAIHVQRTPMKFLGFPRELADYPGGEVYLLTNGNILRLKNGPWFTTFYGKFAGDGKDSVWSATSADNGSTWQYQATVAEGATLNEAPEGANESNSIRLADGRLLCVYRTGSDYHKSYSADEGATWTAPERMNGVFCVEPQLARLKNGILLLSGGRPGLYVWACADGEGKIWERVNLAEHHNAHVAEESMQYSPDWCGGKWTDPPGSTSYTGMALVGDN
;
A
#
# COMPACT_ATOMS: atom_id res chain seq x y z
N MET A 1 -5.51 37.97 11.05
CA MET A 1 -6.49 37.37 11.98
C MET A 1 -7.78 37.17 11.20
N SER A 2 -8.03 36.02 10.68
CA SER A 2 -9.33 35.60 10.15
C SER A 2 -9.45 34.10 10.40
N SER A 3 -10.30 33.78 11.36
CA SER A 3 -10.68 32.45 11.77
C SER A 3 -11.54 31.81 10.68
N LEU A 4 -11.05 30.75 10.04
CA LEU A 4 -11.86 29.86 9.23
C LEU A 4 -12.51 28.82 10.16
N ALA A 5 -13.82 28.94 10.31
CA ALA A 5 -14.63 27.95 11.01
C ALA A 5 -14.80 26.72 10.12
N TRP A 6 -14.36 25.58 10.60
CA TRP A 6 -14.62 24.28 10.01
C TRP A 6 -16.05 23.85 10.34
N ALA A 7 -16.86 23.64 9.32
CA ALA A 7 -18.16 23.02 9.49
C ALA A 7 -17.94 21.52 9.78
N ALA A 8 -18.22 21.09 10.99
CA ALA A 8 -18.30 19.69 11.35
C ALA A 8 -19.52 19.11 10.63
N LEU A 9 -19.29 18.33 9.58
CA LEU A 9 -20.29 17.45 9.01
C LEU A 9 -20.53 16.31 10.01
N SER A 10 -21.61 16.44 10.78
CA SER A 10 -22.09 15.37 11.65
C SER A 10 -22.59 14.21 10.79
N TRP A 11 -21.89 13.11 10.84
CA TRP A 11 -22.33 11.84 10.27
C TRP A 11 -23.43 11.25 11.15
N GLN A 12 -24.68 11.34 10.72
CA GLN A 12 -25.76 10.52 11.29
C GLN A 12 -25.84 9.23 10.49
N SER A 13 -25.37 8.14 11.08
CA SER A 13 -25.61 6.79 10.59
C SER A 13 -27.07 6.44 10.83
N SER A 14 -27.91 6.53 9.82
CA SER A 14 -29.23 5.91 9.80
C SER A 14 -29.11 4.48 9.30
N GLY A 15 -28.67 3.57 10.15
CA GLY A 15 -28.67 2.14 9.89
C GLY A 15 -28.49 1.42 11.20
N GLN A 16 -29.49 0.63 11.64
CA GLN A 16 -29.32 -0.30 12.76
C GLN A 16 -28.15 -1.24 12.43
N PRO A 17 -27.30 -1.56 13.40
CA PRO A 17 -26.28 -2.59 13.20
C PRO A 17 -26.98 -3.91 12.87
N PRO A 18 -26.45 -4.71 11.94
CA PRO A 18 -26.97 -6.04 11.68
C PRO A 18 -26.92 -6.84 12.98
N SER A 19 -28.01 -7.55 13.28
CA SER A 19 -28.17 -8.41 14.45
C SER A 19 -27.01 -9.38 14.57
N ASP A 20 -26.59 -9.66 15.81
CA ASP A 20 -25.66 -10.71 16.20
C ASP A 20 -26.15 -12.09 15.71
N ALA A 21 -25.93 -12.39 14.45
CA ALA A 21 -26.08 -13.74 13.94
C ALA A 21 -24.79 -14.50 14.25
N PRO A 22 -24.87 -15.73 14.79
CA PRO A 22 -23.67 -16.52 15.04
C PRO A 22 -22.92 -16.73 13.74
N SER A 23 -21.59 -16.61 13.77
CA SER A 23 -20.66 -16.86 12.68
C SER A 23 -20.93 -18.24 12.06
N ALA A 24 -21.85 -18.31 11.12
CA ALA A 24 -21.90 -19.42 10.17
C ALA A 24 -20.54 -19.40 9.46
N ALA A 25 -19.82 -20.52 9.45
CA ALA A 25 -18.57 -20.64 8.72
C ALA A 25 -18.76 -20.06 7.31
N ARG A 26 -18.16 -18.90 7.05
CA ARG A 26 -18.29 -18.23 5.75
C ARG A 26 -17.78 -19.20 4.70
N ALA A 27 -18.60 -19.51 3.70
CA ALA A 27 -18.22 -20.42 2.62
C ALA A 27 -17.00 -19.83 1.90
N VAL A 28 -15.89 -20.54 1.96
CA VAL A 28 -14.67 -20.19 1.20
C VAL A 28 -14.73 -20.83 -0.17
N HIS A 29 -14.26 -20.11 -1.17
CA HIS A 29 -14.08 -20.61 -2.52
C HIS A 29 -12.62 -21.00 -2.74
N LYS A 30 -12.40 -22.19 -3.30
CA LYS A 30 -11.08 -22.73 -3.59
C LYS A 30 -10.70 -22.49 -5.04
N TYR A 31 -9.55 -21.90 -5.25
CA TYR A 31 -8.95 -21.69 -6.56
C TYR A 31 -7.74 -22.59 -6.71
N ALA A 32 -7.87 -23.62 -7.54
CA ALA A 32 -6.75 -24.48 -7.90
C ALA A 32 -5.87 -23.76 -8.92
N LEU A 33 -4.64 -23.48 -8.56
CA LEU A 33 -3.58 -23.02 -9.44
C LEU A 33 -2.68 -24.20 -9.81
N ALA A 34 -1.75 -24.05 -10.76
CA ALA A 34 -0.92 -25.18 -11.18
C ALA A 34 0.00 -25.69 -10.05
N ASN A 35 0.44 -24.78 -9.16
CA ASN A 35 1.44 -25.09 -8.14
C ASN A 35 0.95 -24.91 -6.70
N CYS A 36 -0.24 -24.37 -6.48
CA CYS A 36 -0.84 -24.21 -5.15
C CYS A 36 -2.36 -24.07 -5.24
N GLU A 37 -3.03 -24.05 -4.09
CA GLU A 37 -4.45 -23.73 -3.95
C GLU A 37 -4.58 -22.47 -3.10
N ILE A 38 -5.48 -21.58 -3.48
CA ILE A 38 -5.86 -20.39 -2.70
C ILE A 38 -7.31 -20.54 -2.27
N GLU A 39 -7.56 -20.36 -0.98
CA GLU A 39 -8.91 -20.26 -0.43
C GLU A 39 -9.25 -18.78 -0.21
N ILE A 40 -10.39 -18.33 -0.76
CA ILE A 40 -10.86 -16.94 -0.64
C ILE A 40 -12.26 -16.95 -0.03
N GLY A 41 -12.43 -16.22 1.08
CA GLY A 41 -13.72 -15.99 1.70
C GLY A 41 -14.56 -14.96 0.94
N PRO A 42 -15.87 -14.86 1.24
CA PRO A 42 -16.69 -13.81 0.68
C PRO A 42 -16.18 -12.42 1.08
N PRO A 43 -16.35 -11.40 0.22
CA PRO A 43 -15.95 -10.05 0.55
C PRO A 43 -16.73 -9.52 1.77
N SER A 44 -16.10 -8.65 2.55
CA SER A 44 -16.72 -7.92 3.64
C SER A 44 -16.69 -6.42 3.33
N GLU A 45 -17.78 -5.73 3.65
CA GLU A 45 -17.86 -4.28 3.47
C GLU A 45 -17.11 -3.57 4.61
N VAL A 46 -16.17 -2.71 4.24
CA VAL A 46 -15.44 -1.86 5.20
C VAL A 46 -16.22 -0.59 5.49
N GLY A 47 -16.73 0.05 4.45
CA GLY A 47 -17.51 1.27 4.55
C GLY A 47 -18.20 1.58 3.23
N ARG A 48 -19.21 2.45 3.28
CA ARG A 48 -20.01 2.88 2.13
C ARG A 48 -20.16 4.39 2.16
N ALA A 49 -19.82 5.08 1.06
CA ALA A 49 -20.07 6.49 0.86
C ALA A 49 -20.31 6.81 -0.61
N GLN A 50 -20.92 7.98 -0.86
CA GLN A 50 -20.87 8.60 -2.18
C GLN A 50 -19.64 9.51 -2.23
N GLY A 51 -18.83 9.39 -3.27
CA GLY A 51 -17.60 10.13 -3.43
C GLY A 51 -16.38 9.22 -3.50
N HIS A 52 -15.23 9.73 -3.11
CA HIS A 52 -13.96 9.11 -3.41
C HIS A 52 -13.44 8.27 -2.24
N PHE A 53 -13.47 6.95 -2.40
CA PHE A 53 -12.64 6.01 -1.66
C PHE A 53 -11.63 5.41 -2.65
N TRP A 54 -10.70 6.24 -3.11
CA TRP A 54 -9.79 5.85 -4.19
C TRP A 54 -8.72 4.86 -3.75
N PHE A 55 -8.09 5.13 -2.62
CA PHE A 55 -7.01 4.32 -2.12
C PHE A 55 -7.40 3.72 -0.78
N SER A 56 -7.16 2.42 -0.67
CA SER A 56 -7.32 1.71 0.59
C SER A 56 -6.07 0.93 0.91
N THR A 57 -5.72 0.85 2.18
CA THR A 57 -4.62 0.02 2.66
C THR A 57 -4.98 -0.65 3.97
N LEU A 58 -4.23 -1.70 4.31
CA LEU A 58 -4.41 -2.47 5.53
C LEU A 58 -3.16 -2.38 6.39
N HIS A 59 -3.34 -2.03 7.65
CA HIS A 59 -2.28 -1.99 8.65
C HIS A 59 -2.52 -3.06 9.70
N ARG A 60 -1.59 -3.99 9.85
CA ARG A 60 -1.64 -4.97 10.91
C ARG A 60 -1.35 -4.30 12.25
N VAL A 61 -2.24 -4.47 13.21
CA VAL A 61 -2.04 -3.99 14.58
C VAL A 61 -1.43 -5.12 15.42
N GLU A 62 -2.25 -6.10 15.82
CA GLU A 62 -1.82 -7.25 16.64
C GLU A 62 -2.83 -8.39 16.50
N GLY A 63 -2.36 -9.65 16.49
CA GLY A 63 -3.24 -10.82 16.41
C GLY A 63 -4.14 -10.78 15.18
N GLN A 64 -5.44 -10.65 15.39
CA GLN A 64 -6.49 -10.50 14.36
C GLN A 64 -6.89 -9.04 14.11
N ASP A 65 -6.34 -8.10 14.88
CA ASP A 65 -6.70 -6.69 14.76
C ASP A 65 -6.01 -6.04 13.55
N ILE A 66 -6.82 -5.44 12.69
CA ILE A 66 -6.38 -4.76 11.45
C ILE A 66 -7.05 -3.39 11.39
N LEU A 67 -6.30 -2.38 11.00
CA LEU A 67 -6.84 -1.11 10.53
C LEU A 67 -6.95 -1.13 9.01
N CYS A 68 -8.10 -0.72 8.49
CA CYS A 68 -8.25 -0.33 7.09
C CYS A 68 -8.28 1.19 7.02
N GLU A 69 -7.37 1.77 6.26
CA GLU A 69 -7.33 3.18 5.96
C GLU A 69 -7.87 3.41 4.56
N VAL A 70 -8.78 4.38 4.41
CA VAL A 70 -9.44 4.69 3.14
C VAL A 70 -9.37 6.20 2.89
N VAL A 71 -8.82 6.60 1.76
CA VAL A 71 -8.70 8.02 1.37
C VAL A 71 -10.08 8.65 1.14
N LEU A 72 -10.25 9.86 1.65
CA LEU A 72 -11.48 10.67 1.52
C LEU A 72 -11.31 11.84 0.55
N ALA A 73 -10.36 11.78 -0.36
CA ALA A 73 -10.02 12.85 -1.29
C ALA A 73 -9.91 12.35 -2.72
N ASP A 74 -9.86 13.30 -3.67
CA ASP A 74 -9.64 13.02 -5.08
C ASP A 74 -8.22 12.50 -5.34
N ASP A 75 -8.06 11.69 -6.40
CA ASP A 75 -6.76 11.23 -6.88
C ASP A 75 -5.98 12.38 -7.54
N LYS A 76 -5.33 13.20 -6.72
CA LYS A 76 -4.43 14.28 -7.17
C LYS A 76 -3.49 14.67 -6.04
N ALA A 77 -2.26 15.04 -6.37
CA ALA A 77 -1.32 15.61 -5.42
C ALA A 77 -1.90 16.89 -4.80
N GLN A 78 -2.04 16.94 -3.48
CA GLN A 78 -2.72 18.02 -2.78
C GLN A 78 -2.11 18.35 -1.42
N GLY A 79 -1.01 17.70 -1.06
CA GLY A 79 -0.29 17.98 0.19
C GLY A 79 -0.92 17.42 1.46
N GLN A 80 -2.18 17.05 1.47
CA GLN A 80 -2.85 16.34 2.55
C GLN A 80 -3.95 15.46 1.98
N TRP A 81 -3.96 14.22 2.42
CA TRP A 81 -4.92 13.21 2.00
C TRP A 81 -5.70 12.76 3.23
N PRO A 82 -6.82 13.41 3.56
CA PRO A 82 -7.62 12.96 4.68
C PRO A 82 -8.10 11.53 4.46
N ALA A 83 -8.06 10.72 5.50
CA ALA A 83 -8.45 9.33 5.43
C ALA A 83 -9.34 8.90 6.60
N ALA A 84 -10.20 7.91 6.35
CA ALA A 84 -10.99 7.26 7.38
C ALA A 84 -10.31 5.97 7.82
N LEU A 85 -10.22 5.76 9.12
CA LEU A 85 -9.77 4.52 9.74
C LEU A 85 -10.95 3.66 10.15
N HIS A 86 -10.90 2.39 9.79
CA HIS A 86 -11.85 1.36 10.20
C HIS A 86 -11.08 0.24 10.91
N LEU A 87 -11.63 -0.28 12.00
CA LEU A 87 -11.03 -1.37 12.78
C LEU A 87 -11.79 -2.67 12.56
N SER A 88 -11.06 -3.72 12.25
CA SER A 88 -11.51 -5.10 12.37
C SER A 88 -10.76 -5.77 13.51
N ARG A 89 -11.49 -6.57 14.33
CA ARG A 89 -10.94 -7.39 15.42
C ARG A 89 -11.00 -8.89 15.13
N ASP A 90 -11.47 -9.25 13.96
CA ASP A 90 -11.76 -10.62 13.55
C ASP A 90 -11.13 -10.98 12.18
N GLY A 91 -9.96 -10.39 11.89
CA GLY A 91 -9.19 -10.68 10.69
C GLY A 91 -9.85 -10.18 9.40
N GLY A 92 -10.59 -9.09 9.45
CA GLY A 92 -11.26 -8.49 8.30
C GLY A 92 -12.68 -9.01 8.06
N ALA A 93 -13.23 -9.81 8.97
CA ALA A 93 -14.58 -10.35 8.80
C ALA A 93 -15.67 -9.29 9.03
N THR A 94 -15.47 -8.41 10.02
CA THR A 94 -16.35 -7.26 10.29
C THR A 94 -15.52 -6.01 10.53
N TRP A 95 -16.11 -4.85 10.25
CA TRP A 95 -15.45 -3.56 10.32
C TRP A 95 -16.28 -2.53 11.08
N LYS A 96 -15.62 -1.67 11.82
CA LYS A 96 -16.24 -0.54 12.53
C LYS A 96 -15.49 0.73 12.20
N PRO A 97 -16.19 1.85 11.87
CA PRO A 97 -15.56 3.16 11.78
C PRO A 97 -14.88 3.49 13.11
N LEU A 98 -13.66 4.04 13.04
CA LEU A 98 -12.86 4.34 14.21
C LEU A 98 -12.58 5.85 14.34
N ALA A 99 -11.96 6.45 13.32
CA ALA A 99 -11.55 7.86 13.32
C ALA A 99 -11.33 8.36 11.91
N GLN A 100 -11.12 9.68 11.79
CA GLN A 100 -10.53 10.29 10.61
C GLN A 100 -9.16 10.85 10.98
N ILE A 101 -8.22 10.76 10.03
CA ILE A 101 -6.87 11.32 10.14
C ILE A 101 -6.63 12.30 8.99
N GLU A 102 -5.68 13.22 9.18
CA GLU A 102 -5.42 14.28 8.21
C GLU A 102 -4.56 13.83 7.04
N CYS A 103 -3.78 12.75 7.20
CA CYS A 103 -2.79 12.33 6.23
C CYS A 103 -2.84 10.81 6.02
N TYR A 104 -3.24 10.41 4.81
CA TYR A 104 -3.18 9.03 4.34
C TYR A 104 -1.74 8.54 4.25
N GLY A 105 -1.53 7.26 4.63
CA GLY A 105 -0.25 6.60 4.47
C GLY A 105 -0.41 5.14 4.04
N PRO A 106 0.14 4.75 2.89
CA PRO A 106 -0.06 3.42 2.33
C PRO A 106 0.64 2.30 3.11
N ILE A 107 1.56 2.66 4.00
CA ILE A 107 2.39 1.70 4.73
C ILE A 107 2.53 2.08 6.21
N SER A 108 2.78 1.09 7.04
CA SER A 108 3.05 1.32 8.46
C SER A 108 4.15 0.41 9.01
N MET A 109 4.73 0.82 10.11
CA MET A 109 5.65 0.02 10.90
C MET A 109 5.16 -0.12 12.34
N PRO A 110 5.31 -1.29 12.97
CA PRO A 110 5.02 -1.44 14.38
C PRO A 110 6.10 -0.71 15.20
N LEU A 111 5.68 0.08 16.18
CA LEU A 111 6.56 0.71 17.18
C LEU A 111 6.62 -0.16 18.45
N GLU A 112 5.47 -0.40 19.04
CA GLU A 112 5.25 -1.25 20.22
C GLU A 112 3.95 -2.04 20.03
N ALA A 113 3.56 -2.86 21.02
CA ALA A 113 2.30 -3.57 20.96
C ALA A 113 1.13 -2.58 20.75
N ARG A 114 0.34 -2.83 19.69
CA ARG A 114 -0.84 -2.03 19.31
C ARG A 114 -0.54 -0.57 18.98
N ASN A 115 0.71 -0.22 18.70
CA ASN A 115 1.15 1.09 18.29
C ASN A 115 1.86 1.02 16.94
N LEU A 116 1.40 1.82 15.98
CA LEU A 116 1.88 1.87 14.61
C LEU A 116 2.32 3.29 14.25
N LEU A 117 3.39 3.39 13.48
CA LEU A 117 3.70 4.61 12.73
C LEU A 117 3.28 4.41 11.27
N ILE A 118 2.24 5.12 10.85
CA ILE A 118 1.79 5.18 9.45
C ILE A 118 2.66 6.21 8.75
N MET A 119 3.32 5.81 7.67
CA MET A 119 4.16 6.68 6.86
C MET A 119 3.30 7.41 5.83
N PRO A 120 3.39 8.75 5.73
CA PRO A 120 2.56 9.53 4.81
C PRO A 120 2.90 9.21 3.37
N TYR A 121 1.91 9.28 2.48
CA TYR A 121 2.09 9.01 1.06
C TYR A 121 3.03 10.01 0.40
N GLU A 122 2.89 11.29 0.70
CA GLU A 122 3.65 12.38 0.09
C GLU A 122 4.71 12.95 1.05
N THR A 123 5.80 13.44 0.47
CA THR A 123 6.84 14.18 1.19
C THR A 123 7.10 15.53 0.55
N TRP A 124 7.63 16.49 1.30
CA TRP A 124 7.89 17.85 0.86
C TRP A 124 9.36 18.23 1.02
N PRO A 125 9.85 19.26 0.32
CA PRO A 125 11.18 19.80 0.56
C PRO A 125 11.36 20.23 2.02
N VAL A 126 12.56 20.07 2.54
CA VAL A 126 12.91 20.59 3.86
C VAL A 126 12.86 22.12 3.85
N SER A 127 13.41 22.73 2.79
CA SER A 127 13.35 24.17 2.51
C SER A 127 13.61 24.44 1.03
N GLU A 128 13.38 25.66 0.56
CA GLU A 128 13.70 26.09 -0.81
C GLU A 128 15.19 25.91 -1.17
N GLN A 129 16.07 26.02 -0.18
CA GLN A 129 17.52 25.89 -0.34
C GLN A 129 18.03 24.44 -0.21
N ASP A 130 17.26 23.58 0.44
CA ASP A 130 17.60 22.17 0.63
C ASP A 130 16.72 21.27 -0.23
N LYS A 131 17.14 21.10 -1.48
CA LYS A 131 16.46 20.23 -2.46
C LYS A 131 16.98 18.79 -2.48
N ARG A 132 17.91 18.44 -1.60
CA ARG A 132 18.44 17.07 -1.50
C ARG A 132 17.85 16.27 -0.35
N ASN A 133 16.97 16.89 0.41
CA ASN A 133 16.32 16.26 1.53
C ASN A 133 14.82 16.55 1.50
N ALA A 134 14.04 15.61 2.03
CA ALA A 134 12.61 15.76 2.15
C ALA A 134 12.16 15.59 3.61
N ARG A 135 10.97 16.09 3.92
CA ARG A 135 10.30 15.96 5.21
C ARG A 135 8.87 15.51 5.01
N ALA A 136 8.32 14.93 6.03
CA ALA A 136 6.91 14.57 6.10
C ALA A 136 6.44 14.54 7.55
N ASP A 137 5.15 14.43 7.76
CA ASP A 137 4.56 14.15 9.06
C ASP A 137 3.83 12.80 8.99
N GLY A 138 4.38 11.79 9.64
CA GLY A 138 3.74 10.50 9.82
C GLY A 138 2.63 10.57 10.86
N THR A 139 1.79 9.56 10.89
CA THR A 139 0.72 9.41 11.87
C THR A 139 1.00 8.24 12.80
N GLU A 140 1.30 8.53 14.05
CA GLU A 140 1.36 7.49 15.08
C GLU A 140 -0.05 7.17 15.56
N VAL A 141 -0.40 5.88 15.53
CA VAL A 141 -1.72 5.37 15.92
C VAL A 141 -1.54 4.33 17.00
N ALA A 142 -2.01 4.63 18.21
CA ALA A 142 -2.04 3.68 19.31
C ALA A 142 -3.49 3.28 19.64
N LEU A 143 -3.74 1.98 19.72
CA LEU A 143 -5.03 1.43 20.13
C LEU A 143 -4.95 0.84 21.52
N ASP A 144 -5.83 1.24 22.42
CA ASP A 144 -5.97 0.58 23.71
C ASP A 144 -6.71 -0.76 23.59
N GLU A 145 -6.78 -1.50 24.70
CA GLU A 145 -7.45 -2.81 24.77
C GLU A 145 -8.96 -2.72 24.48
N ASN A 146 -9.58 -1.56 24.73
CA ASN A 146 -11.00 -1.31 24.47
C ASN A 146 -11.24 -0.86 23.02
N GLY A 147 -10.18 -0.55 22.27
CA GLY A 147 -10.22 -0.05 20.90
C GLY A 147 -10.40 1.47 20.80
N ALA A 148 -10.18 2.21 21.88
CA ALA A 148 -10.02 3.64 21.76
C ALA A 148 -8.68 3.96 21.08
N ILE A 149 -8.71 4.99 20.25
CA ILE A 149 -7.58 5.38 19.40
C ILE A 149 -6.94 6.67 19.94
N HIS A 150 -5.61 6.66 19.97
CA HIS A 150 -4.81 7.87 20.14
C HIS A 150 -4.04 8.12 18.85
N VAL A 151 -4.14 9.32 18.33
CA VAL A 151 -3.47 9.72 17.08
C VAL A 151 -2.54 10.89 17.37
N GLN A 152 -1.29 10.77 16.93
CA GLN A 152 -0.28 11.80 17.06
C GLN A 152 0.47 11.97 15.75
N ARG A 153 0.76 13.25 15.37
CA ARG A 153 1.65 13.55 14.25
C ARG A 153 3.11 13.39 14.68
N THR A 154 3.89 12.73 13.85
CA THR A 154 5.31 12.46 14.10
C THR A 154 6.15 12.97 12.93
N PRO A 155 7.00 14.00 13.15
CA PRO A 155 7.86 14.52 12.09
C PRO A 155 8.84 13.48 11.58
N MET A 156 9.00 13.42 10.27
CA MET A 156 9.90 12.52 9.57
C MET A 156 10.83 13.27 8.63
N LYS A 157 12.02 12.75 8.40
CA LYS A 157 13.01 13.29 7.46
C LYS A 157 13.53 12.22 6.54
N PHE A 158 13.73 12.57 5.28
CA PHE A 158 14.34 11.73 4.25
C PHE A 158 15.62 12.44 3.77
N LEU A 159 16.76 11.85 4.03
CA LEU A 159 18.06 12.53 3.93
C LEU A 159 19.03 11.80 3.01
N GLY A 160 20.05 12.51 2.55
CA GLY A 160 21.23 11.94 1.92
C GLY A 160 21.07 11.61 0.43
N PHE A 161 20.12 12.21 -0.27
CA PHE A 161 19.99 11.99 -1.70
C PHE A 161 21.23 12.51 -2.46
N PRO A 162 21.73 11.75 -3.45
CA PRO A 162 22.96 12.12 -4.17
C PRO A 162 22.81 13.32 -5.08
N ARG A 163 21.56 13.64 -5.50
CA ARG A 163 21.19 14.75 -6.39
C ARG A 163 20.02 15.52 -5.81
N GLU A 164 19.72 16.69 -6.38
CA GLU A 164 18.50 17.44 -6.08
C GLU A 164 17.27 16.66 -6.53
N LEU A 165 16.25 16.65 -5.69
CA LEU A 165 14.94 16.06 -5.99
C LEU A 165 14.14 17.03 -6.86
N ALA A 166 13.27 16.49 -7.71
CA ALA A 166 12.36 17.26 -8.54
C ALA A 166 10.97 17.32 -7.91
N ASP A 167 10.28 18.43 -8.11
CA ASP A 167 8.87 18.56 -7.75
C ASP A 167 8.00 17.69 -8.66
N TYR A 168 6.98 17.07 -8.08
CA TYR A 168 5.92 16.43 -8.84
C TYR A 168 5.01 17.47 -9.49
N PRO A 169 4.45 17.20 -10.69
CA PRO A 169 3.53 18.10 -11.36
C PRO A 169 2.33 18.47 -10.48
N GLY A 170 2.15 19.74 -10.22
CA GLY A 170 1.01 20.26 -9.47
C GLY A 170 1.25 20.55 -7.98
N GLY A 171 2.47 20.32 -7.46
CA GLY A 171 2.78 20.62 -6.05
C GLY A 171 4.26 20.54 -5.74
N GLU A 172 4.61 20.88 -4.51
CA GLU A 172 5.97 20.78 -3.96
C GLU A 172 6.25 19.38 -3.39
N VAL A 173 5.71 18.32 -4.00
CA VAL A 173 5.87 16.94 -3.55
C VAL A 173 7.14 16.35 -4.17
N TYR A 174 8.01 15.77 -3.34
CA TYR A 174 9.28 15.20 -3.79
C TYR A 174 9.28 13.70 -3.93
N LEU A 175 8.81 12.98 -2.92
CA LEU A 175 8.84 11.53 -2.86
C LEU A 175 7.44 11.01 -2.55
N LEU A 176 7.15 9.84 -3.09
CA LEU A 176 5.94 9.09 -2.83
C LEU A 176 6.31 7.75 -2.19
N THR A 177 5.74 7.50 -1.01
CA THR A 177 6.06 6.32 -0.19
C THR A 177 5.00 5.26 -0.38
N ASN A 178 5.37 4.03 -0.66
CA ASN A 178 4.44 2.90 -0.79
C ASN A 178 5.07 1.52 -0.63
N GLY A 179 6.35 1.45 -0.34
CA GLY A 179 7.02 0.18 -0.10
C GLY A 179 6.80 -0.39 1.30
N ASN A 180 6.69 -1.69 1.45
CA ASN A 180 6.67 -2.35 2.76
C ASN A 180 7.85 -1.88 3.64
N ILE A 181 7.60 -1.76 4.94
CA ILE A 181 8.66 -1.50 5.91
C ILE A 181 9.14 -2.83 6.48
N LEU A 182 10.41 -3.13 6.28
CA LEU A 182 11.05 -4.38 6.65
C LEU A 182 12.14 -4.15 7.70
N ARG A 183 12.34 -5.12 8.59
CA ARG A 183 13.51 -5.13 9.47
C ARG A 183 14.68 -5.79 8.76
N LEU A 184 15.82 -5.11 8.65
CA LEU A 184 17.05 -5.68 8.13
C LEU A 184 17.72 -6.59 9.19
N LYS A 185 18.56 -7.53 8.73
CA LYS A 185 19.27 -8.47 9.64
C LYS A 185 20.18 -7.77 10.62
N ASN A 186 20.77 -6.64 10.22
CA ASN A 186 21.64 -5.81 11.04
C ASN A 186 20.92 -4.79 11.93
N GLY A 187 19.57 -4.79 11.91
CA GLY A 187 18.74 -4.06 12.85
C GLY A 187 17.96 -2.85 12.33
N PRO A 188 18.42 -2.03 11.37
CA PRO A 188 17.65 -0.91 10.85
C PRO A 188 16.34 -1.32 10.18
N TRP A 189 15.39 -0.40 10.11
CA TRP A 189 14.23 -0.50 9.23
C TRP A 189 14.64 -0.15 7.80
N PHE A 190 13.95 -0.74 6.84
CA PHE A 190 14.16 -0.56 5.41
C PHE A 190 12.82 -0.35 4.72
N THR A 191 12.79 0.54 3.73
CA THR A 191 11.64 0.71 2.83
C THR A 191 12.11 1.15 1.45
N THR A 192 11.17 1.15 0.50
CA THR A 192 11.34 1.72 -0.84
C THR A 192 10.32 2.83 -1.07
N PHE A 193 10.66 3.76 -1.95
CA PHE A 193 9.83 4.87 -2.38
C PHE A 193 10.27 5.32 -3.77
N TYR A 194 9.53 6.20 -4.39
CA TYR A 194 9.85 6.66 -5.73
C TYR A 194 9.75 8.18 -5.87
N GLY A 195 10.36 8.68 -6.93
CA GLY A 195 10.39 10.08 -7.27
C GLY A 195 11.33 10.34 -8.43
N LYS A 196 11.72 11.60 -8.61
CA LYS A 196 12.63 12.05 -9.68
C LYS A 196 13.76 12.88 -9.09
N PHE A 197 14.93 12.78 -9.70
CA PHE A 197 15.93 13.83 -9.53
C PHE A 197 15.68 14.98 -10.51
N ALA A 198 16.11 16.17 -10.14
CA ALA A 198 16.03 17.34 -11.00
C ALA A 198 16.71 17.06 -12.35
N GLY A 199 15.99 17.33 -13.44
CA GLY A 199 16.41 17.06 -14.82
C GLY A 199 16.09 15.66 -15.34
N ASP A 200 15.61 14.74 -14.51
CA ASP A 200 15.17 13.43 -14.99
C ASP A 200 13.74 13.50 -15.55
N GLY A 201 13.50 12.81 -16.67
CA GLY A 201 12.19 12.77 -17.31
C GLY A 201 11.27 11.67 -16.75
N LYS A 202 11.80 10.73 -15.96
CA LYS A 202 11.12 9.53 -15.49
C LYS A 202 11.36 9.28 -14.02
N ASP A 203 10.40 8.62 -13.38
CA ASP A 203 10.50 8.19 -11.99
C ASP A 203 11.53 7.08 -11.82
N SER A 204 12.16 7.07 -10.65
CA SER A 204 13.07 6.02 -10.20
C SER A 204 12.64 5.52 -8.83
N VAL A 205 12.90 4.25 -8.56
CA VAL A 205 12.68 3.64 -7.24
C VAL A 205 13.97 3.65 -6.47
N TRP A 206 13.89 4.11 -5.23
CA TRP A 206 15.00 4.18 -4.30
C TRP A 206 14.71 3.42 -3.02
N SER A 207 15.74 3.06 -2.27
CA SER A 207 15.64 2.48 -0.94
C SER A 207 16.22 3.40 0.11
N ALA A 208 15.67 3.31 1.32
CA ALA A 208 16.20 3.97 2.50
C ALA A 208 16.17 3.09 3.73
N THR A 209 16.98 3.45 4.73
CA THR A 209 17.01 2.80 6.03
C THR A 209 16.77 3.80 7.15
N SER A 210 16.22 3.31 8.26
CA SER A 210 16.02 4.08 9.49
C SER A 210 16.53 3.30 10.68
N ALA A 211 17.34 3.94 11.52
CA ALA A 211 17.87 3.40 12.77
C ALA A 211 17.16 3.97 14.02
N ASP A 212 16.22 4.90 13.84
CA ASP A 212 15.56 5.68 14.89
C ASP A 212 14.02 5.59 14.83
N ASN A 213 13.53 4.38 14.54
CA ASN A 213 12.11 4.06 14.47
C ASN A 213 11.31 4.98 13.54
N GLY A 214 11.87 5.25 12.35
CA GLY A 214 11.18 5.96 11.29
C GLY A 214 11.26 7.50 11.36
N SER A 215 11.89 8.06 12.39
CA SER A 215 12.06 9.52 12.49
C SER A 215 12.98 10.08 11.40
N THR A 216 13.99 9.31 11.01
CA THR A 216 14.92 9.65 9.92
C THR A 216 15.12 8.48 8.99
N TRP A 217 14.92 8.71 7.70
CA TRP A 217 15.17 7.76 6.62
C TRP A 217 16.37 8.23 5.81
N GLN A 218 17.41 7.42 5.79
CA GLN A 218 18.64 7.71 5.06
C GLN A 218 18.59 7.02 3.69
N TYR A 219 18.72 7.77 2.59
CA TYR A 219 18.89 7.19 1.26
C TYR A 219 19.97 6.12 1.28
N GLN A 220 19.72 4.97 0.68
CA GLN A 220 20.65 3.85 0.63
C GLN A 220 21.13 3.55 -0.78
N ALA A 221 20.20 3.30 -1.72
CA ALA A 221 20.53 2.92 -3.08
C ALA A 221 19.38 3.22 -4.06
N THR A 222 19.73 3.27 -5.36
CA THR A 222 18.77 3.18 -6.45
C THR A 222 18.43 1.70 -6.69
N VAL A 223 17.14 1.35 -6.61
CA VAL A 223 16.61 0.02 -6.91
C VAL A 223 16.42 -0.14 -8.41
N ALA A 224 15.77 0.86 -9.03
CA ALA A 224 15.54 0.92 -10.47
C ALA A 224 15.61 2.36 -10.96
N GLU A 225 16.48 2.60 -11.92
CA GLU A 225 16.61 3.91 -12.55
C GLU A 225 15.67 4.03 -13.75
N GLY A 226 14.73 4.98 -13.70
CA GLY A 226 13.71 5.13 -14.73
C GLY A 226 14.24 5.41 -16.12
N ALA A 227 15.37 6.11 -16.21
CA ALA A 227 16.03 6.40 -17.49
C ALA A 227 16.47 5.14 -18.25
N THR A 228 16.74 4.03 -17.53
CA THR A 228 17.15 2.75 -18.13
C THR A 228 15.97 1.90 -18.62
N LEU A 229 14.74 2.27 -18.25
CA LEU A 229 13.51 1.55 -18.60
C LEU A 229 12.87 2.15 -19.86
N ASN A 230 13.32 1.72 -21.02
CA ASN A 230 12.87 2.28 -22.30
C ASN A 230 11.37 2.08 -22.54
N GLU A 231 10.81 0.95 -22.13
CA GLU A 231 9.40 0.59 -22.33
C GLU A 231 8.47 1.19 -21.25
N ALA A 232 9.00 1.86 -20.24
CA ALA A 232 8.25 2.47 -19.15
C ALA A 232 8.14 3.99 -19.38
N PRO A 233 7.00 4.53 -19.82
CA PRO A 233 6.87 5.96 -20.12
C PRO A 233 7.03 6.83 -18.88
N GLU A 234 6.54 6.39 -17.73
CA GLU A 234 6.66 7.09 -16.44
C GLU A 234 7.95 6.74 -15.70
N GLY A 235 8.64 5.66 -16.08
CA GLY A 235 9.78 5.09 -15.37
C GLY A 235 9.38 3.98 -14.41
N ALA A 236 10.09 3.88 -13.27
CA ALA A 236 9.79 2.96 -12.20
C ALA A 236 9.14 3.71 -11.03
N ASN A 237 7.96 3.30 -10.62
CA ASN A 237 7.21 3.89 -9.50
C ASN A 237 6.46 2.83 -8.69
N GLU A 238 5.68 3.24 -7.68
CA GLU A 238 4.81 2.38 -6.87
C GLU A 238 5.46 1.02 -6.55
N SER A 239 6.47 1.03 -5.68
CA SER A 239 7.27 -0.14 -5.38
C SER A 239 6.87 -0.81 -4.09
N ASN A 240 7.07 -2.12 -4.00
CA ASN A 240 6.92 -2.86 -2.76
C ASN A 240 8.03 -3.90 -2.62
N SER A 241 8.51 -4.13 -1.41
CA SER A 241 9.64 -5.02 -1.16
C SER A 241 9.31 -6.08 -0.11
N ILE A 242 9.91 -7.26 -0.27
CA ILE A 242 9.77 -8.35 0.69
C ILE A 242 11.06 -9.14 0.83
N ARG A 243 11.27 -9.76 2.00
CA ARG A 243 12.37 -10.70 2.21
C ARG A 243 11.97 -12.10 1.80
N LEU A 244 12.74 -12.70 0.90
CA LEU A 244 12.60 -14.08 0.48
C LEU A 244 13.12 -15.06 1.54
N ALA A 245 12.80 -16.35 1.37
CA ALA A 245 13.22 -17.40 2.30
C ALA A 245 14.76 -17.58 2.33
N ASP A 246 15.44 -17.35 1.22
CA ASP A 246 16.90 -17.40 1.12
C ASP A 246 17.62 -16.17 1.70
N GLY A 247 16.85 -15.18 2.13
CA GLY A 247 17.32 -13.96 2.77
C GLY A 247 17.54 -12.78 1.84
N ARG A 248 17.46 -12.95 0.51
CA ARG A 248 17.46 -11.83 -0.43
C ARG A 248 16.23 -10.94 -0.23
N LEU A 249 16.33 -9.69 -0.66
CA LEU A 249 15.18 -8.83 -0.85
C LEU A 249 14.71 -8.95 -2.30
N LEU A 250 13.41 -9.00 -2.49
CA LEU A 250 12.72 -8.83 -3.77
C LEU A 250 12.01 -7.47 -3.72
N CYS A 251 12.21 -6.63 -4.72
CA CYS A 251 11.43 -5.42 -4.94
C CYS A 251 10.66 -5.58 -6.26
N VAL A 252 9.34 -5.38 -6.21
CA VAL A 252 8.46 -5.29 -7.38
C VAL A 252 8.01 -3.85 -7.52
N TYR A 253 7.95 -3.34 -8.74
CA TYR A 253 7.57 -1.96 -9.02
C TYR A 253 6.82 -1.82 -10.34
N ARG A 254 5.94 -0.83 -10.39
CA ARG A 254 5.15 -0.48 -11.57
C ARG A 254 6.00 0.23 -12.61
N THR A 255 5.71 -0.03 -13.90
CA THR A 255 6.36 0.58 -15.06
C THR A 255 5.38 0.99 -16.16
N GLY A 256 4.08 1.06 -15.83
CA GLY A 256 3.01 1.44 -16.76
C GLY A 256 2.50 0.30 -17.66
N SER A 257 3.08 -0.91 -17.55
CA SER A 257 2.62 -2.13 -18.21
C SER A 257 2.77 -3.31 -17.24
N ASP A 258 3.42 -4.41 -17.65
CA ASP A 258 3.80 -5.44 -16.70
C ASP A 258 4.74 -4.87 -15.63
N TYR A 259 4.63 -5.37 -14.40
CA TYR A 259 5.58 -5.02 -13.35
C TYR A 259 7.00 -5.43 -13.73
N HIS A 260 7.95 -4.75 -13.13
CA HIS A 260 9.35 -5.18 -13.09
C HIS A 260 9.74 -5.52 -11.66
N LYS A 261 10.82 -6.28 -11.54
CA LYS A 261 11.38 -6.67 -10.25
C LYS A 261 12.91 -6.57 -10.26
N SER A 262 13.47 -6.40 -9.09
CA SER A 262 14.91 -6.47 -8.82
C SER A 262 15.17 -7.18 -7.50
N TYR A 263 16.36 -7.77 -7.37
CA TYR A 263 16.77 -8.50 -6.17
C TYR A 263 17.99 -7.84 -5.54
N SER A 264 18.06 -7.91 -4.21
CA SER A 264 19.26 -7.55 -3.45
C SER A 264 19.70 -8.72 -2.57
N ALA A 265 20.99 -9.02 -2.57
CA ALA A 265 21.63 -10.03 -1.72
C ALA A 265 22.36 -9.43 -0.51
N ASP A 266 22.42 -8.12 -0.41
CA ASP A 266 23.23 -7.35 0.54
C ASP A 266 22.41 -6.32 1.33
N GLU A 267 21.21 -6.72 1.74
CA GLU A 267 20.31 -5.89 2.57
C GLU A 267 19.91 -4.55 1.90
N GLY A 268 19.80 -4.53 0.57
CA GLY A 268 19.35 -3.37 -0.19
C GLY A 268 20.46 -2.40 -0.61
N ALA A 269 21.73 -2.72 -0.36
CA ALA A 269 22.84 -1.87 -0.75
C ALA A 269 23.10 -1.88 -2.27
N THR A 270 22.87 -3.03 -2.92
CA THR A 270 22.92 -3.15 -4.39
C THR A 270 21.76 -3.98 -4.92
N TRP A 271 21.40 -3.77 -6.17
CA TRP A 271 20.24 -4.40 -6.81
C TRP A 271 20.61 -4.95 -8.19
N THR A 272 19.97 -6.06 -8.56
CA THR A 272 20.06 -6.60 -9.93
C THR A 272 19.42 -5.64 -10.93
N ALA A 273 19.78 -5.78 -12.20
CA ALA A 273 19.08 -5.09 -13.28
C ALA A 273 17.56 -5.41 -13.24
N PRO A 274 16.71 -4.48 -13.68
CA PRO A 274 15.27 -4.69 -13.81
C PRO A 274 14.94 -5.91 -14.67
N GLU A 275 14.03 -6.76 -14.19
CA GLU A 275 13.49 -7.92 -14.89
C GLU A 275 11.97 -7.79 -15.04
N ARG A 276 11.45 -7.87 -16.28
CA ARG A 276 10.02 -7.79 -16.55
C ARG A 276 9.27 -9.02 -16.05
N MET A 277 8.13 -8.81 -15.41
CA MET A 277 7.24 -9.85 -14.91
C MET A 277 6.08 -10.06 -15.91
N ASN A 278 6.31 -10.86 -16.94
CA ASN A 278 5.34 -11.05 -18.03
C ASN A 278 3.97 -11.51 -17.51
N GLY A 279 2.92 -10.75 -17.82
CA GLY A 279 1.54 -11.04 -17.44
C GLY A 279 1.20 -10.73 -15.96
N VAL A 280 2.09 -10.09 -15.22
CA VAL A 280 1.86 -9.58 -13.86
C VAL A 280 1.89 -8.05 -13.92
N PHE A 281 0.74 -7.45 -13.72
CA PHE A 281 0.52 -6.02 -13.98
C PHE A 281 -0.50 -5.45 -12.98
N CYS A 282 -0.69 -4.21 -12.92
CA CYS A 282 -1.64 -3.34 -12.23
C CYS A 282 -0.92 -2.11 -11.67
N VAL A 283 -1.63 -1.31 -10.89
CA VAL A 283 -1.01 -0.27 -10.06
C VAL A 283 -0.76 -0.81 -8.65
N GLU A 284 0.11 -0.14 -7.90
CA GLU A 284 0.40 -0.36 -6.48
C GLU A 284 0.59 -1.84 -6.10
N PRO A 285 1.68 -2.48 -6.49
CA PRO A 285 1.94 -3.87 -6.07
C PRO A 285 2.08 -3.95 -4.55
N GLN A 286 1.34 -4.88 -3.94
CA GLN A 286 1.48 -5.19 -2.52
C GLN A 286 1.98 -6.62 -2.36
N LEU A 287 3.04 -6.82 -1.59
CA LEU A 287 3.70 -8.11 -1.39
C LEU A 287 3.49 -8.63 0.03
N ALA A 288 3.20 -9.92 0.13
CA ALA A 288 3.22 -10.65 1.38
C ALA A 288 3.90 -12.02 1.21
N ARG A 289 4.50 -12.55 2.28
CA ARG A 289 5.05 -13.90 2.29
C ARG A 289 4.43 -14.70 3.40
N LEU A 290 3.79 -15.82 3.04
CA LEU A 290 3.19 -16.74 3.97
C LEU A 290 4.28 -17.58 4.69
N LYS A 291 3.95 -18.16 5.83
CA LYS A 291 4.88 -19.02 6.60
C LYS A 291 5.35 -20.24 5.83
N ASN A 292 4.53 -20.76 4.91
CA ASN A 292 4.88 -21.88 4.03
C ASN A 292 5.83 -21.48 2.87
N GLY A 293 6.20 -20.18 2.79
CA GLY A 293 7.13 -19.66 1.79
C GLY A 293 6.47 -19.12 0.52
N ILE A 294 5.18 -19.34 0.31
CA ILE A 294 4.45 -18.80 -0.85
C ILE A 294 4.46 -17.27 -0.76
N LEU A 295 4.76 -16.63 -1.89
CA LEU A 295 4.62 -15.18 -2.01
C LEU A 295 3.24 -14.86 -2.58
N LEU A 296 2.64 -13.82 -2.05
CA LEU A 296 1.42 -13.20 -2.58
C LEU A 296 1.73 -11.81 -3.09
N LEU A 297 1.10 -11.45 -4.20
CA LEU A 297 1.13 -10.11 -4.78
C LEU A 297 -0.31 -9.70 -5.08
N SER A 298 -0.73 -8.53 -4.67
CA SER A 298 -2.02 -7.97 -5.09
C SER A 298 -1.84 -6.70 -5.89
N GLY A 299 -2.84 -6.38 -6.70
CA GLY A 299 -2.92 -5.14 -7.46
C GLY A 299 -4.29 -4.94 -8.09
N GLY A 300 -4.63 -3.69 -8.29
CA GLY A 300 -5.84 -3.26 -8.98
C GLY A 300 -5.52 -2.31 -10.14
N ARG A 301 -6.49 -1.92 -10.93
CA ARG A 301 -6.38 -1.04 -12.10
C ARG A 301 -5.18 -1.36 -13.04
N PRO A 302 -5.42 -2.15 -14.12
CA PRO A 302 -6.71 -2.67 -14.55
C PRO A 302 -7.05 -3.98 -13.85
N GLY A 303 -8.36 -4.19 -13.63
CA GLY A 303 -8.84 -5.36 -12.91
C GLY A 303 -8.59 -5.31 -11.40
N LEU A 304 -8.71 -6.45 -10.75
CA LEU A 304 -8.40 -6.65 -9.34
C LEU A 304 -7.92 -8.10 -9.16
N TYR A 305 -6.66 -8.27 -8.78
CA TYR A 305 -6.05 -9.59 -8.76
C TYR A 305 -5.26 -9.85 -7.49
N VAL A 306 -5.14 -11.13 -7.17
CA VAL A 306 -4.08 -11.66 -6.33
C VAL A 306 -3.29 -12.69 -7.14
N TRP A 307 -1.98 -12.57 -7.13
CA TRP A 307 -1.04 -13.55 -7.67
C TRP A 307 -0.40 -14.33 -6.54
N ALA A 308 -0.20 -15.64 -6.76
CA ALA A 308 0.58 -16.50 -5.89
C ALA A 308 1.84 -16.97 -6.61
N CYS A 309 2.94 -17.03 -5.89
CA CYS A 309 4.20 -17.56 -6.37
C CYS A 309 4.66 -18.66 -5.43
N ALA A 310 4.39 -19.91 -5.82
CA ALA A 310 4.68 -21.09 -5.00
C ALA A 310 6.17 -21.46 -4.98
N ASP A 311 6.98 -20.97 -5.95
CA ASP A 311 8.43 -21.16 -5.93
C ASP A 311 9.14 -20.40 -4.80
N GLY A 312 8.47 -19.40 -4.19
CA GLY A 312 9.02 -18.57 -3.13
C GLY A 312 10.19 -17.67 -3.55
N GLU A 313 10.52 -17.65 -4.84
CA GLU A 313 11.63 -16.87 -5.40
C GLU A 313 11.16 -15.66 -6.22
N GLY A 314 9.83 -15.55 -6.46
CA GLY A 314 9.25 -14.46 -7.26
C GLY A 314 9.38 -14.67 -8.77
N LYS A 315 9.50 -15.89 -9.25
CA LYS A 315 9.71 -16.21 -10.67
C LYS A 315 8.43 -16.53 -11.41
N ILE A 316 7.59 -17.42 -10.84
CA ILE A 316 6.38 -17.93 -11.49
C ILE A 316 5.18 -17.45 -10.69
N TRP A 317 4.33 -16.65 -11.32
CA TRP A 317 3.15 -16.04 -10.71
C TRP A 317 1.88 -16.54 -11.38
N GLU A 318 0.95 -17.04 -10.59
CA GLU A 318 -0.37 -17.51 -11.00
C GLU A 318 -1.42 -16.65 -10.32
N ARG A 319 -2.50 -16.31 -11.02
CA ARG A 319 -3.46 -15.31 -10.53
C ARG A 319 -4.85 -15.86 -10.29
N VAL A 320 -5.53 -15.22 -9.35
CA VAL A 320 -6.98 -15.27 -9.16
C VAL A 320 -7.56 -13.90 -9.45
N ASN A 321 -8.67 -13.85 -10.18
CA ASN A 321 -9.42 -12.62 -10.46
C ASN A 321 -10.36 -12.31 -9.28
N LEU A 322 -9.98 -11.34 -8.46
CA LEU A 322 -10.76 -10.94 -7.30
C LEU A 322 -12.01 -10.14 -7.66
N ALA A 323 -12.03 -9.46 -8.83
CA ALA A 323 -13.22 -8.74 -9.28
C ALA A 323 -14.34 -9.73 -9.66
N GLU A 324 -14.02 -10.84 -10.34
CA GLU A 324 -14.96 -11.92 -10.61
C GLU A 324 -15.42 -12.61 -9.33
N HIS A 325 -14.49 -12.89 -8.41
CA HIS A 325 -14.82 -13.46 -7.10
C HIS A 325 -15.78 -12.55 -6.33
N HIS A 326 -15.52 -11.23 -6.30
CA HIS A 326 -16.39 -10.25 -5.67
C HIS A 326 -17.80 -10.29 -6.29
N ASN A 327 -17.92 -10.21 -7.61
CA ASN A 327 -19.20 -10.21 -8.30
C ASN A 327 -20.00 -11.50 -8.06
N ALA A 328 -19.33 -12.64 -7.88
CA ALA A 328 -20.00 -13.91 -7.56
C ALA A 328 -20.62 -13.93 -6.14
N HIS A 329 -20.20 -13.04 -5.24
CA HIS A 329 -20.64 -13.00 -3.85
C HIS A 329 -21.49 -11.76 -3.50
N VAL A 330 -21.52 -10.74 -4.35
CA VAL A 330 -22.26 -9.49 -4.13
C VAL A 330 -23.46 -9.43 -5.06
N ALA A 331 -24.66 -9.53 -4.49
CA ALA A 331 -25.91 -9.55 -5.25
C ALA A 331 -26.35 -8.16 -5.73
N GLU A 332 -25.90 -7.09 -5.08
CA GLU A 332 -26.27 -5.71 -5.44
C GLU A 332 -25.50 -5.27 -6.69
N GLU A 333 -26.15 -5.16 -7.83
CA GLU A 333 -25.53 -4.84 -9.12
C GLU A 333 -24.75 -3.53 -9.10
N SER A 334 -25.22 -2.53 -8.36
CA SER A 334 -24.53 -1.23 -8.21
C SER A 334 -23.18 -1.33 -7.51
N MET A 335 -22.92 -2.45 -6.83
CA MET A 335 -21.68 -2.74 -6.13
C MET A 335 -20.77 -3.72 -6.88
N GLN A 336 -21.19 -4.19 -8.05
CA GLN A 336 -20.40 -5.09 -8.87
C GLN A 336 -19.45 -4.33 -9.81
N TYR A 337 -18.31 -4.92 -10.07
CA TYR A 337 -17.38 -4.45 -11.09
C TYR A 337 -17.94 -4.73 -12.49
N SER A 338 -17.73 -3.79 -13.42
CA SER A 338 -18.13 -4.03 -14.83
C SER A 338 -17.33 -5.19 -15.43
N PRO A 339 -17.93 -5.94 -16.40
CA PRO A 339 -17.23 -7.03 -17.08
C PRO A 339 -15.93 -6.58 -17.79
N ASP A 340 -15.92 -5.37 -18.35
CA ASP A 340 -14.74 -4.82 -19.01
C ASP A 340 -13.59 -4.61 -18.01
N TRP A 341 -13.92 -4.17 -16.81
CA TRP A 341 -12.96 -3.97 -15.74
C TRP A 341 -12.44 -5.30 -15.17
N CYS A 342 -13.34 -6.28 -14.98
CA CYS A 342 -12.95 -7.65 -14.61
C CYS A 342 -12.03 -8.30 -15.65
N GLY A 343 -12.15 -7.92 -16.92
CA GLY A 343 -11.28 -8.39 -17.99
C GLY A 343 -9.87 -7.81 -17.98
N GLY A 344 -9.54 -6.94 -17.05
CA GLY A 344 -8.20 -6.37 -16.91
C GLY A 344 -7.79 -5.43 -18.05
N LYS A 345 -8.74 -4.76 -18.67
CA LYS A 345 -8.46 -3.76 -19.71
C LYS A 345 -8.00 -2.46 -19.06
N TRP A 346 -7.01 -1.80 -19.66
CA TRP A 346 -6.57 -0.44 -19.29
C TRP A 346 -7.62 0.59 -19.68
N THR A 347 -8.71 0.61 -18.92
CA THR A 347 -9.76 1.62 -18.99
C THR A 347 -9.93 2.16 -17.58
N ASP A 348 -10.19 3.44 -17.44
CA ASP A 348 -10.60 4.06 -16.19
C ASP A 348 -12.12 4.23 -16.18
N PRO A 349 -12.91 3.14 -16.01
CA PRO A 349 -14.34 3.28 -15.90
C PRO A 349 -14.69 4.02 -14.61
N PRO A 350 -15.74 4.83 -14.60
CA PRO A 350 -16.24 5.45 -13.37
C PRO A 350 -16.49 4.39 -12.29
N GLY A 351 -15.99 4.63 -11.08
CA GLY A 351 -16.17 3.75 -9.93
C GLY A 351 -15.19 2.58 -9.82
N SER A 352 -14.16 2.51 -10.67
CA SER A 352 -13.06 1.55 -10.46
C SER A 352 -12.24 1.95 -9.23
N THR A 353 -11.85 0.96 -8.44
CA THR A 353 -10.80 1.14 -7.44
C THR A 353 -9.45 0.86 -8.06
N SER A 354 -8.40 1.32 -7.44
CA SER A 354 -7.08 1.18 -8.02
C SER A 354 -6.10 0.45 -7.10
N TYR A 355 -5.93 0.92 -5.90
CA TYR A 355 -4.91 0.44 -4.98
C TYR A 355 -5.46 -0.68 -4.10
N THR A 356 -4.58 -1.59 -3.74
CA THR A 356 -4.89 -2.71 -2.84
C THR A 356 -3.98 -2.66 -1.63
N GLY A 357 -4.47 -3.13 -0.49
CA GLY A 357 -3.66 -3.33 0.71
C GLY A 357 -3.65 -4.80 1.10
N MET A 358 -2.54 -5.28 1.65
CA MET A 358 -2.44 -6.61 2.23
C MET A 358 -1.91 -6.55 3.66
N ALA A 359 -2.53 -7.30 4.56
CA ALA A 359 -2.04 -7.51 5.91
C ALA A 359 -2.11 -9.00 6.27
N LEU A 360 -1.01 -9.53 6.79
CA LEU A 360 -0.99 -10.89 7.32
C LEU A 360 -1.56 -10.90 8.75
N VAL A 361 -2.53 -11.76 9.01
CA VAL A 361 -3.17 -11.89 10.32
C VAL A 361 -3.08 -13.31 10.85
N GLY A 362 -3.11 -13.46 12.16
CA GLY A 362 -3.02 -14.76 12.82
C GLY A 362 -1.65 -15.41 12.62
N ASP A 363 -1.68 -16.74 12.57
CA ASP A 363 -0.50 -17.58 12.45
C ASP A 363 -0.15 -17.99 11.01
N ASN A 364 -0.66 -17.32 10.03
CA ASN A 364 -0.42 -17.60 8.61
C ASN A 364 0.90 -17.04 8.08
#